data_f97dd5fee0211688a4b914c07e556aa4
#
_entry.id   f97dd5fee0211688a4b914c07e556aa4
#
_cell.length_a   1.000
_cell.length_b   1.000
_cell.length_c   1.000
_cell.angle_alpha   90.00
_cell.angle_beta   90.00
_cell.angle_gamma   90.00
#
_symmetry.space_group_name_H-M   'P 1'
#
loop_
_entity.id
_entity.type
_entity.pdbx_description
1 polymer ?
#
loop_
_entity_poly.entity_id
_entity_poly.type
_entity_poly.pdbx_seq_one_letter_code
_entity_poly.pdbx_strand_id
1 'polypeptide(L)'
;FCFSIMKKNLIIIMIDGGRLDRALSSSLFEKLKSKSCFLSQSITYAPHTIAAMHAVFSGSYGSRNGTNSYWSTYQFKKNKFKTLTEYLHDAGYYTQADLLNKLIVPKQGFDKFEIHDEQRDNLTSRHKKILQDIKQNFSEGNFFVYLHYSNIHTGIKNEVLKAYDNYSK
;
A
#
# COMPACT_ATOMS: atom_id res chain seq x y z
N PHE A 1 6.90 -8.32 -35.23
CA PHE A 1 5.60 -8.02 -34.56
C PHE A 1 5.95 -7.37 -33.21
N CYS A 2 5.89 -6.04 -33.16
CA CYS A 2 6.02 -5.32 -31.90
C CYS A 2 4.64 -5.40 -31.22
N PHE A 3 4.48 -6.34 -30.28
CA PHE A 3 3.31 -6.31 -29.40
C PHE A 3 3.44 -5.06 -28.53
N SER A 4 2.68 -4.02 -28.84
CA SER A 4 2.46 -2.92 -27.91
C SER A 4 1.74 -3.52 -26.69
N ILE A 5 2.48 -3.86 -25.66
CA ILE A 5 1.91 -4.21 -24.37
C ILE A 5 1.24 -2.94 -23.86
N MET A 6 -0.09 -2.89 -23.90
CA MET A 6 -0.83 -1.78 -23.30
C MET A 6 -0.48 -1.72 -21.84
N LYS A 7 0.33 -0.74 -21.46
CA LYS A 7 0.63 -0.47 -20.06
C LYS A 7 -0.69 -0.13 -19.34
N LYS A 8 -0.88 -0.65 -18.13
CA LYS A 8 -2.07 -0.42 -17.32
C LYS A 8 -1.72 0.42 -16.11
N ASN A 9 -2.63 1.29 -15.72
CA ASN A 9 -2.51 1.99 -14.46
C ASN A 9 -2.56 1.01 -13.28
N LEU A 10 -1.73 1.26 -12.27
CA LEU A 10 -1.61 0.41 -11.09
C LEU A 10 -1.96 1.21 -9.85
N ILE A 11 -2.85 0.67 -9.01
CA ILE A 11 -3.21 1.25 -7.72
C ILE A 11 -3.10 0.16 -6.67
N ILE A 12 -2.30 0.39 -5.65
CA ILE A 12 -2.27 -0.43 -4.43
C ILE A 12 -2.97 0.34 -3.34
N ILE A 13 -4.02 -0.25 -2.77
CA ILE A 13 -4.71 0.27 -1.58
C ILE A 13 -4.39 -0.67 -0.43
N MET A 14 -3.63 -0.18 0.55
CA MET A 14 -3.32 -0.90 1.77
C MET A 14 -4.29 -0.50 2.87
N ILE A 15 -4.94 -1.49 3.46
CA ILE A 15 -5.81 -1.32 4.64
C ILE A 15 -5.10 -1.98 5.82
N ASP A 16 -4.40 -1.18 6.62
CA ASP A 16 -3.68 -1.66 7.80
C ASP A 16 -4.65 -2.02 8.92
N GLY A 17 -4.43 -3.17 9.57
CA GLY A 17 -5.35 -3.71 10.57
C GLY A 17 -6.63 -4.33 9.99
N GLY A 18 -6.75 -4.44 8.67
CA GLY A 18 -7.90 -5.08 8.02
C GLY A 18 -7.95 -6.59 8.32
N ARG A 19 -9.13 -7.09 8.74
CA ARG A 19 -9.37 -8.51 9.01
C ARG A 19 -10.15 -9.15 7.88
N LEU A 20 -9.75 -10.35 7.48
CA LEU A 20 -10.39 -11.10 6.40
C LEU A 20 -11.87 -11.37 6.67
N ASP A 21 -12.21 -11.81 7.88
CA ASP A 21 -13.59 -12.12 8.27
C ASP A 21 -14.51 -10.88 8.20
N ARG A 22 -13.99 -9.69 8.55
CA ARG A 22 -14.71 -8.42 8.42
C ARG A 22 -14.85 -7.98 6.97
N ALA A 23 -13.80 -8.17 6.18
CA ALA A 23 -13.86 -7.91 4.75
C ALA A 23 -14.93 -8.78 4.07
N LEU A 24 -14.96 -10.07 4.37
CA LEU A 24 -15.93 -11.02 3.78
C LEU A 24 -17.38 -10.74 4.18
N SER A 25 -17.63 -10.06 5.29
CA SER A 25 -18.98 -9.62 5.69
C SER A 25 -19.41 -8.29 5.06
N SER A 26 -18.55 -7.63 4.30
CA SER A 26 -18.82 -6.33 3.66
C SER A 26 -19.39 -6.50 2.26
N SER A 27 -20.54 -5.86 2.00
CA SER A 27 -21.17 -5.84 0.67
C SER A 27 -20.28 -5.21 -0.42
N LEU A 28 -19.39 -4.28 -0.05
CA LEU A 28 -18.42 -3.70 -0.95
C LEU A 28 -17.36 -4.73 -1.37
N PHE A 29 -16.80 -5.47 -0.42
CA PHE A 29 -15.82 -6.52 -0.72
C PHE A 29 -16.42 -7.67 -1.52
N GLU A 30 -17.68 -8.04 -1.27
CA GLU A 30 -18.38 -9.03 -2.10
C GLU A 30 -18.50 -8.56 -3.57
N LYS A 31 -18.84 -7.29 -3.81
CA LYS A 31 -18.86 -6.72 -5.16
C LYS A 31 -17.47 -6.70 -5.81
N LEU A 32 -16.41 -6.38 -5.07
CA LEU A 32 -15.05 -6.42 -5.59
C LEU A 32 -14.62 -7.85 -5.90
N LYS A 33 -14.87 -8.79 -5.00
CA LYS A 33 -14.55 -10.21 -5.17
C LYS A 33 -15.21 -10.82 -6.40
N SER A 34 -16.47 -10.48 -6.70
CA SER A 34 -17.17 -10.98 -7.87
C SER A 34 -16.60 -10.49 -9.21
N LYS A 35 -15.76 -9.44 -9.21
CA LYS A 35 -15.16 -8.81 -10.39
C LYS A 35 -13.65 -8.88 -10.43
N SER A 36 -13.02 -9.61 -9.51
CA SER A 36 -11.57 -9.65 -9.33
C SER A 36 -11.07 -11.05 -9.01
N CYS A 37 -9.75 -11.23 -9.01
CA CYS A 37 -9.12 -12.41 -8.47
C CYS A 37 -8.98 -12.25 -6.95
N PHE A 38 -9.64 -13.12 -6.19
CA PHE A 38 -9.56 -13.14 -4.73
C PHE A 38 -8.60 -14.22 -4.25
N LEU A 39 -7.53 -13.80 -3.56
CA LEU A 39 -6.50 -14.68 -3.01
C LEU A 39 -6.77 -14.94 -1.53
N SER A 40 -7.52 -15.99 -1.23
CA SER A 40 -8.00 -16.31 0.14
C SER A 40 -6.91 -16.84 1.08
N GLN A 41 -5.80 -17.31 0.55
CA GLN A 41 -4.71 -17.95 1.32
C GLN A 41 -3.40 -17.16 1.24
N SER A 42 -3.48 -15.84 1.10
CA SER A 42 -2.30 -14.99 1.11
C SER A 42 -1.69 -14.91 2.50
N ILE A 43 -0.37 -15.13 2.58
CA ILE A 43 0.39 -15.06 3.83
C ILE A 43 1.33 -13.87 3.76
N THR A 44 1.30 -13.01 4.78
CA THR A 44 2.28 -11.93 4.90
C THR A 44 3.63 -12.46 5.37
N TYR A 45 4.71 -11.83 4.90
CA TYR A 45 6.07 -12.15 5.33
C TYR A 45 6.30 -11.86 6.84
N ALA A 46 5.72 -10.79 7.34
CA ALA A 46 5.98 -10.32 8.70
C ALA A 46 4.68 -9.87 9.39
N PRO A 47 4.60 -9.93 10.74
CA PRO A 47 3.42 -9.54 11.51
C PRO A 47 3.27 -8.00 11.64
N HIS A 48 4.14 -7.21 11.01
CA HIS A 48 4.08 -5.76 11.04
C HIS A 48 4.31 -5.16 9.66
N THR A 49 3.68 -4.01 9.42
CA THR A 49 3.54 -3.35 8.13
C THR A 49 4.88 -3.03 7.47
N ILE A 50 5.83 -2.50 8.21
CA ILE A 50 7.11 -2.03 7.66
C ILE A 50 7.88 -3.17 6.97
N ALA A 51 8.13 -4.28 7.66
CA ALA A 51 8.87 -5.38 7.07
C ALA A 51 8.10 -6.08 5.95
N ALA A 52 6.76 -6.21 6.10
CA ALA A 52 5.90 -6.77 5.06
C ALA A 52 5.95 -5.92 3.78
N MET A 53 5.81 -4.61 3.88
CA MET A 53 5.83 -3.71 2.72
C MET A 53 7.22 -3.60 2.08
N HIS A 54 8.28 -3.58 2.87
CA HIS A 54 9.63 -3.63 2.30
C HIS A 54 9.89 -4.93 1.54
N ALA A 55 9.33 -6.06 2.00
CA ALA A 55 9.40 -7.32 1.26
C ALA A 55 8.61 -7.25 -0.05
N VAL A 56 7.39 -6.70 -0.05
CA VAL A 56 6.56 -6.52 -1.25
C VAL A 56 7.27 -5.62 -2.27
N PHE A 57 7.79 -4.47 -1.84
CA PHE A 57 8.40 -3.49 -2.74
C PHE A 57 9.79 -3.90 -3.25
N SER A 58 10.52 -4.74 -2.52
CA SER A 58 11.84 -5.23 -2.93
C SER A 58 11.82 -6.61 -3.61
N GLY A 59 10.66 -7.31 -3.57
CA GLY A 59 10.57 -8.69 -4.03
C GLY A 59 11.49 -9.64 -3.23
N SER A 60 11.85 -9.28 -1.99
CA SER A 60 12.84 -10.01 -1.20
C SER A 60 12.52 -9.97 0.29
N TYR A 61 12.73 -11.08 0.97
CA TYR A 61 12.54 -11.18 2.41
C TYR A 61 13.49 -10.26 3.19
N GLY A 62 13.07 -9.84 4.38
CA GLY A 62 13.81 -8.92 5.23
C GLY A 62 15.20 -9.43 5.63
N SER A 63 15.39 -10.74 5.77
CA SER A 63 16.72 -11.36 5.99
C SER A 63 17.71 -11.02 4.87
N ARG A 64 17.24 -10.81 3.65
CA ARG A 64 18.06 -10.41 2.50
C ARG A 64 18.11 -8.90 2.31
N ASN A 65 16.93 -8.23 2.35
CA ASN A 65 16.84 -6.81 2.07
C ASN A 65 17.27 -5.92 3.26
N GLY A 66 17.38 -6.47 4.46
CA GLY A 66 17.83 -5.79 5.68
C GLY A 66 16.69 -5.34 6.60
N THR A 67 15.44 -5.30 6.15
CA THR A 67 14.29 -4.87 6.97
C THR A 67 13.54 -6.08 7.52
N ASN A 68 14.11 -6.74 8.54
CA ASN A 68 13.56 -7.97 9.12
C ASN A 68 12.90 -7.76 10.50
N SER A 69 12.83 -6.53 10.99
CA SER A 69 12.13 -6.17 12.23
C SER A 69 11.48 -4.80 12.11
N TYR A 70 10.60 -4.47 13.05
CA TYR A 70 9.88 -3.19 13.04
C TYR A 70 10.80 -1.96 12.96
N TRP A 71 11.92 -2.00 13.69
CA TRP A 71 12.85 -0.86 13.78
C TRP A 71 14.04 -0.93 12.82
N SER A 72 14.11 -1.94 11.96
CA SER A 72 15.27 -2.13 11.06
C SER A 72 15.12 -1.48 9.68
N THR A 73 14.19 -0.55 9.51
CA THR A 73 13.95 0.15 8.22
C THR A 73 15.21 0.84 7.70
N TYR A 74 16.01 1.41 8.59
CA TYR A 74 17.30 2.05 8.25
C TYR A 74 18.34 1.07 7.70
N GLN A 75 18.16 -0.23 7.91
CA GLN A 75 19.02 -1.29 7.41
C GLN A 75 18.66 -1.72 5.98
N PHE A 76 17.60 -1.16 5.40
CA PHE A 76 17.21 -1.48 4.04
C PHE A 76 18.36 -1.25 3.07
N LYS A 77 18.75 -2.30 2.36
CA LYS A 77 19.91 -2.30 1.46
C LYS A 77 19.55 -1.68 0.10
N LYS A 78 19.15 -0.40 0.13
CA LYS A 78 18.65 0.36 -1.04
C LYS A 78 19.53 0.28 -2.28
N ASN A 79 20.86 0.17 -2.11
CA ASN A 79 21.79 0.08 -3.22
C ASN A 79 21.92 -1.34 -3.81
N LYS A 80 21.29 -2.34 -3.17
CA LYS A 80 21.34 -3.74 -3.60
C LYS A 80 20.01 -4.27 -4.12
N PHE A 81 18.92 -3.56 -3.80
CA PHE A 81 17.57 -3.96 -4.19
C PHE A 81 16.91 -2.79 -4.92
N LYS A 82 16.65 -3.00 -6.20
CA LYS A 82 15.79 -2.13 -6.98
C LYS A 82 14.35 -2.42 -6.60
N THR A 83 13.60 -1.39 -6.25
CA THR A 83 12.22 -1.52 -5.80
C THR A 83 11.24 -1.65 -6.96
N LEU A 84 10.03 -2.18 -6.68
CA LEU A 84 8.91 -2.18 -7.62
C LEU A 84 8.69 -0.78 -8.21
N THR A 85 8.76 0.25 -7.35
CA THR A 85 8.56 1.64 -7.77
C THR A 85 9.63 2.12 -8.73
N GLU A 86 10.91 1.79 -8.46
CA GLU A 86 12.00 2.12 -9.40
C GLU A 86 11.85 1.41 -10.75
N TYR A 87 11.39 0.16 -10.76
CA TYR A 87 11.10 -0.54 -12.02
C TYR A 87 9.98 0.12 -12.80
N LEU A 88 8.92 0.54 -12.12
CA LEU A 88 7.80 1.23 -12.75
C LEU A 88 8.17 2.63 -13.23
N HIS A 89 8.92 3.38 -12.44
CA HIS A 89 9.45 4.69 -12.82
C HIS A 89 10.34 4.59 -14.08
N ASP A 90 11.28 3.65 -14.11
CA ASP A 90 12.13 3.41 -15.29
C ASP A 90 11.33 2.95 -16.53
N ALA A 91 10.17 2.31 -16.30
CA ALA A 91 9.24 1.97 -17.37
C ALA A 91 8.36 3.15 -17.82
N GLY A 92 8.58 4.36 -17.28
CA GLY A 92 7.89 5.60 -17.64
C GLY A 92 6.53 5.77 -16.96
N TYR A 93 6.32 5.15 -15.79
CA TYR A 93 5.15 5.42 -14.97
C TYR A 93 5.39 6.66 -14.10
N TYR A 94 4.37 7.51 -13.99
CA TYR A 94 4.30 8.46 -12.89
C TYR A 94 4.01 7.71 -11.59
N THR A 95 4.74 7.98 -10.52
CA THR A 95 4.71 7.18 -9.30
C THR A 95 4.42 8.06 -8.09
N GLN A 96 3.34 7.76 -7.36
CA GLN A 96 2.96 8.53 -6.19
C GLN A 96 2.59 7.64 -5.02
N ALA A 97 2.97 8.05 -3.81
CA ALA A 97 2.53 7.45 -2.55
C ALA A 97 1.90 8.48 -1.62
N ASP A 98 0.87 8.07 -0.87
CA ASP A 98 0.30 8.80 0.24
C ASP A 98 0.15 7.87 1.45
N LEU A 99 0.86 8.17 2.55
CA LEU A 99 1.12 7.25 3.65
C LEU A 99 0.96 7.95 5.00
N LEU A 100 0.70 7.17 6.05
CA LEU A 100 0.75 7.65 7.43
C LEU A 100 2.19 7.96 7.91
N ASN A 101 3.19 7.21 7.44
CA ASN A 101 4.58 7.30 7.92
C ASN A 101 5.58 7.00 6.81
N LYS A 102 6.64 7.82 6.73
CA LYS A 102 7.71 7.69 5.73
C LYS A 102 8.50 6.38 5.75
N LEU A 103 8.35 5.57 6.80
CA LEU A 103 9.07 4.31 6.97
C LEU A 103 8.31 3.09 6.42
N ILE A 104 7.03 3.25 6.04
CA ILE A 104 6.16 2.13 5.65
C ILE A 104 6.66 1.43 4.40
N VAL A 105 7.08 2.17 3.40
CA VAL A 105 7.62 1.64 2.15
C VAL A 105 8.97 2.28 1.80
N PRO A 106 9.82 1.63 1.00
CA PRO A 106 11.01 2.28 0.45
C PRO A 106 10.62 3.51 -0.39
N LYS A 107 11.30 4.64 -0.17
CA LYS A 107 10.99 5.89 -0.90
C LYS A 107 11.48 5.88 -2.35
N GLN A 108 12.41 5.00 -2.70
CA GLN A 108 13.05 4.98 -4.01
C GLN A 108 12.04 4.82 -5.14
N GLY A 109 12.21 5.59 -6.20
CA GLY A 109 11.42 5.51 -7.43
C GLY A 109 10.08 6.23 -7.39
N PHE A 110 9.69 6.85 -6.26
CA PHE A 110 8.50 7.71 -6.24
C PHE A 110 8.82 9.13 -6.70
N ASP A 111 8.04 9.63 -7.67
CA ASP A 111 8.06 11.04 -8.09
C ASP A 111 7.47 11.93 -7.02
N LYS A 112 6.38 11.47 -6.38
CA LYS A 112 5.72 12.17 -5.30
C LYS A 112 5.49 11.25 -4.09
N PHE A 113 5.95 11.69 -2.92
CA PHE A 113 5.89 10.91 -1.69
C PHE A 113 5.34 11.78 -0.56
N GLU A 114 4.08 11.60 -0.22
CA GLU A 114 3.34 12.44 0.72
C GLU A 114 3.03 11.69 2.01
N ILE A 115 2.99 12.44 3.11
CA ILE A 115 2.61 11.93 4.41
C ILE A 115 1.33 12.65 4.84
N HIS A 116 0.32 11.88 5.24
CA HIS A 116 -0.92 12.39 5.76
C HIS A 116 -1.02 12.22 7.28
N ASP A 117 -1.91 12.98 7.90
CA ASP A 117 -2.28 12.87 9.31
C ASP A 117 -3.73 12.37 9.40
N GLU A 118 -3.92 11.10 9.77
CA GLU A 118 -5.27 10.49 9.84
C GLU A 118 -6.19 11.11 10.90
N GLN A 119 -5.65 11.86 11.85
CA GLN A 119 -6.45 12.58 12.85
C GLN A 119 -7.02 13.89 12.30
N ARG A 120 -6.36 14.48 11.30
CA ARG A 120 -6.69 15.79 10.73
C ARG A 120 -7.22 15.70 9.31
N ASP A 121 -6.70 14.76 8.53
CA ASP A 121 -7.02 14.64 7.11
C ASP A 121 -8.24 13.74 6.89
N ASN A 122 -9.18 14.18 6.06
CA ASN A 122 -10.19 13.30 5.52
C ASN A 122 -9.58 12.51 4.35
N LEU A 123 -9.16 11.26 4.62
CA LEU A 123 -8.45 10.42 3.65
C LEU A 123 -9.28 10.17 2.38
N THR A 124 -10.60 10.02 2.50
CA THR A 124 -11.46 9.80 1.32
C THR A 124 -11.39 10.98 0.37
N SER A 125 -11.52 12.20 0.87
CA SER A 125 -11.43 13.43 0.08
C SER A 125 -10.02 13.63 -0.47
N ARG A 126 -9.00 13.38 0.34
CA ARG A 126 -7.59 13.49 -0.02
C ARG A 126 -7.21 12.54 -1.16
N HIS A 127 -7.53 11.25 -1.01
CA HIS A 127 -7.23 10.25 -2.03
C HIS A 127 -8.04 10.45 -3.31
N LYS A 128 -9.30 10.89 -3.19
CA LYS A 128 -10.11 11.29 -4.35
C LYS A 128 -9.44 12.42 -5.13
N LYS A 129 -8.94 13.44 -4.44
CA LYS A 129 -8.21 14.56 -5.05
C LYS A 129 -6.94 14.06 -5.74
N ILE A 130 -6.13 13.23 -5.09
CA ILE A 130 -4.91 12.66 -5.68
C ILE A 130 -5.23 11.96 -7.01
N LEU A 131 -6.26 11.10 -7.04
CA LEU A 131 -6.65 10.39 -8.26
C LEU A 131 -7.19 11.33 -9.34
N GLN A 132 -7.89 12.41 -8.96
CA GLN A 132 -8.35 13.44 -9.89
C GLN A 132 -7.17 14.21 -10.50
N ASP A 133 -6.23 14.66 -9.66
CA ASP A 133 -5.03 15.39 -10.09
C ASP A 133 -4.19 14.55 -11.05
N ILE A 134 -4.01 13.26 -10.75
CA ILE A 134 -3.30 12.32 -11.64
C ILE A 134 -4.03 12.18 -12.98
N LYS A 135 -5.35 12.00 -12.96
CA LYS A 135 -6.16 11.88 -14.19
C LYS A 135 -6.06 13.13 -15.06
N GLN A 136 -5.99 14.32 -14.45
CA GLN A 136 -5.89 15.59 -15.19
C GLN A 136 -4.49 15.81 -15.77
N ASN A 137 -3.45 15.51 -15.02
CA ASN A 137 -2.08 15.86 -15.37
C ASN A 137 -1.34 14.74 -16.14
N PHE A 138 -1.83 13.50 -16.08
CA PHE A 138 -1.21 12.32 -16.69
C PHE A 138 -2.20 11.49 -17.51
N SER A 139 -3.13 12.15 -18.23
CA SER A 139 -4.21 11.50 -19.00
C SER A 139 -3.70 10.54 -20.09
N GLU A 140 -2.53 10.82 -20.65
CA GLU A 140 -1.91 10.00 -21.71
C GLU A 140 -0.81 9.07 -21.18
N GLY A 141 -0.41 9.24 -19.91
CA GLY A 141 0.64 8.46 -19.25
C GLY A 141 0.09 7.33 -18.39
N ASN A 142 0.97 6.40 -18.05
CA ASN A 142 0.67 5.39 -17.05
C ASN A 142 1.10 5.86 -15.67
N PHE A 143 0.36 5.46 -14.65
CA PHE A 143 0.67 5.79 -13.27
C PHE A 143 0.65 4.57 -12.35
N PHE A 144 1.43 4.68 -11.29
CA PHE A 144 1.40 3.81 -10.13
C PHE A 144 1.11 4.64 -8.89
N VAL A 145 0.10 4.24 -8.13
CA VAL A 145 -0.28 4.93 -6.87
C VAL A 145 -0.34 3.94 -5.73
N TYR A 146 0.28 4.28 -4.62
CA TYR A 146 0.17 3.58 -3.35
C TYR A 146 -0.58 4.45 -2.33
N LEU A 147 -1.71 3.96 -1.83
CA LEU A 147 -2.55 4.63 -0.84
C LEU A 147 -2.62 3.79 0.42
N HIS A 148 -2.35 4.39 1.57
CA HIS A 148 -2.33 3.72 2.86
C HIS A 148 -3.46 4.22 3.76
N TYR A 149 -4.23 3.27 4.31
CA TYR A 149 -5.29 3.52 5.29
C TYR A 149 -4.96 2.77 6.57
N SER A 150 -4.81 3.47 7.70
CA SER A 150 -4.62 2.86 9.01
C SER A 150 -5.68 3.25 10.04
N ASN A 151 -6.79 3.88 9.61
CA ASN A 151 -7.89 4.26 10.50
C ASN A 151 -8.43 3.09 11.34
N ILE A 152 -8.50 1.88 10.79
CA ILE A 152 -8.92 0.68 11.52
C ILE A 152 -7.93 0.35 12.62
N HIS A 153 -6.63 0.40 12.32
CA HIS A 153 -5.57 0.15 13.29
C HIS A 153 -5.55 1.20 14.41
N THR A 154 -5.76 2.46 14.07
CA THR A 154 -5.89 3.57 15.03
C THR A 154 -7.16 3.43 15.87
N GLY A 155 -8.28 3.03 15.28
CA GLY A 155 -9.53 2.75 15.96
C GLY A 155 -9.39 1.65 17.03
N ILE A 156 -8.61 0.60 16.74
CA ILE A 156 -8.30 -0.46 17.71
C ILE A 156 -7.51 0.10 18.90
N LYS A 157 -6.51 0.94 18.65
CA LYS A 157 -5.73 1.59 19.72
C LYS A 157 -6.59 2.47 20.62
N ASN A 158 -7.55 3.16 20.07
CA ASN A 158 -8.45 4.07 20.79
C ASN A 158 -9.65 3.34 21.45
N GLU A 159 -9.62 2.01 21.51
CA GLU A 159 -10.64 1.15 22.13
C GLU A 159 -12.02 1.18 21.46
N VAL A 160 -12.22 1.96 20.44
CA VAL A 160 -13.49 2.11 19.72
C VAL A 160 -14.00 0.78 19.17
N LEU A 161 -13.10 -0.14 18.81
CA LEU A 161 -13.45 -1.46 18.27
C LEU A 161 -13.43 -2.58 19.32
N LYS A 162 -12.85 -2.35 20.51
CA LYS A 162 -12.77 -3.39 21.57
C LYS A 162 -14.15 -3.87 22.04
N ALA A 163 -15.14 -2.98 22.10
CA ALA A 163 -16.50 -3.31 22.51
C ALA A 163 -17.20 -4.28 21.54
N TYR A 164 -16.74 -4.39 20.32
CA TYR A 164 -17.34 -5.20 19.26
C TYR A 164 -16.47 -6.37 18.81
N ASP A 165 -15.30 -6.53 19.38
CA ASP A 165 -14.37 -7.57 18.99
C ASP A 165 -14.25 -8.65 20.06
N ASN A 166 -14.82 -9.84 19.80
CA ASN A 166 -14.73 -11.01 20.69
C ASN A 166 -13.29 -11.56 20.86
N TYR A 167 -12.31 -11.02 20.16
CA TYR A 167 -10.90 -11.40 20.27
C TYR A 167 -10.15 -10.76 21.44
N SER A 168 -10.77 -9.85 22.14
CA SER A 168 -10.18 -9.21 23.34
C SER A 168 -10.56 -9.89 24.66
N LYS A 169 -11.09 -11.12 24.60
CA LYS A 169 -11.36 -11.95 25.80
C LYS A 169 -10.30 -13.02 25.95
#